data_02ce6498c9ab1e0c7312d473540a1fea
#
_entry.id   02ce6498c9ab1e0c7312d473540a1fea
#
_cell.length_a   1.000
_cell.length_b   1.000
_cell.length_c   1.000
_cell.angle_alpha   90.00
_cell.angle_beta   90.00
_cell.angle_gamma   90.00
#
_symmetry.space_group_name_H-M   'P 1'
#
loop_
_entity.id
_entity.type
_entity.pdbx_description
1 polymer ?
#
loop_
_entity_poly.entity_id
_entity_poly.type
_entity_poly.pdbx_seq_one_letter_code
_entity_poly.pdbx_strand_id
1 'polypeptide(L)'
;MHTIKYALLQACKVYYAYLQEHSLGCEELQVAQVVFDDPNIHIRIKAKMLNADSLMIQIGSVAPIPLNEEFGFYVRFYDEKSQILSIECLDSSVLNAVQKHKSQLKIFSDLKFLIRNLEAFFEQQNTFAIPAAPPIFAHKDSTSAYRSITTQPYLNKEQASALRDILSKPFSYVWGAPGSGKTQVVLFEALLHYVYNSTRVCVLAPTNSALEQVLQSLIKKFDTLKIERSMILRLGTPSNAFMEQYAEVCDPQILQKKQPQSLFSATSLKSRLKESLIIGMTIDAFVKRYASLDVEFAHFFLDECAFTPLIKALTLSTQNTPITLLGDHKQLMPICEMSTSHMHGDKAWANLFNLSALFMEDFFTQEHFTSSAKIFIKSQVSPLQFTHTSLNILRETHRYGDNLAKILDHHIYHNGLYGKDSPTDLFFIDCKSQPPQNKCNHAEAQVIATIFPTLLKHSNSVAVITPFVKQRKLLYEYQIPYNHTWTIHGSQGQEFEIVVFSPVMLHHHLTDSRNRHAAYALNVAVSRMKKCFILVCDYNYWIRQDEQFLTAILHCAKPYPITKTPPQKKQEYPPPTSHIIDIVPI
;
A
#
# COMPACT_ATOMS: atom_id res chain seq x y z
N MET A 1 14.83 -33.34 -5.84
CA MET A 1 14.63 -31.96 -6.31
C MET A 1 13.22 -31.53 -5.93
N HIS A 2 13.06 -30.59 -5.02
CA HIS A 2 11.72 -30.10 -4.69
C HIS A 2 11.19 -29.27 -5.87
N THR A 3 9.98 -29.56 -6.33
CA THR A 3 9.35 -28.77 -7.39
C THR A 3 9.05 -27.34 -6.88
N ILE A 4 8.96 -26.38 -7.79
CA ILE A 4 8.55 -24.99 -7.47
C ILE A 4 7.24 -25.00 -6.67
N LYS A 5 6.26 -25.78 -7.11
CA LYS A 5 4.97 -25.96 -6.41
C LYS A 5 5.16 -26.41 -4.95
N TYR A 6 6.06 -27.36 -4.70
CA TYR A 6 6.36 -27.79 -3.34
C TYR A 6 6.88 -26.64 -2.47
N ALA A 7 7.82 -25.85 -2.99
CA ALA A 7 8.38 -24.69 -2.27
C ALA A 7 7.29 -23.67 -1.89
N LEU A 8 6.37 -23.36 -2.82
CA LEU A 8 5.27 -22.43 -2.60
C LEU A 8 4.28 -22.93 -1.55
N LEU A 9 3.90 -24.21 -1.63
CA LEU A 9 3.02 -24.84 -0.65
C LEU A 9 3.67 -24.95 0.74
N GLN A 10 4.95 -25.29 0.81
CA GLN A 10 5.67 -25.31 2.08
C GLN A 10 5.80 -23.93 2.70
N ALA A 11 6.02 -22.88 1.90
CA ALA A 11 6.04 -21.51 2.40
C ALA A 11 4.71 -21.14 3.08
N CYS A 12 3.57 -21.45 2.43
CA CYS A 12 2.24 -21.21 3.00
C CYS A 12 2.03 -21.98 4.30
N LYS A 13 2.31 -23.28 4.32
CA LYS A 13 2.14 -24.16 5.49
C LYS A 13 2.97 -23.70 6.68
N VAL A 14 4.25 -23.44 6.44
CA VAL A 14 5.20 -23.05 7.49
C VAL A 14 4.83 -21.68 8.08
N TYR A 15 4.52 -20.71 7.22
CA TYR A 15 4.16 -19.38 7.68
C TYR A 15 2.82 -19.37 8.42
N TYR A 16 1.82 -20.10 7.92
CA TYR A 16 0.53 -20.27 8.59
C TYR A 16 0.69 -20.90 9.98
N ALA A 17 1.45 -22.01 10.06
CA ALA A 17 1.71 -22.69 11.34
C ALA A 17 2.42 -21.78 12.35
N TYR A 18 3.42 -21.00 11.89
CA TYR A 18 4.11 -20.03 12.73
C TYR A 18 3.16 -18.96 13.29
N LEU A 19 2.33 -18.38 12.43
CA LEU A 19 1.36 -17.37 12.90
C LEU A 19 0.37 -17.95 13.90
N GLN A 20 -0.05 -19.19 13.70
CA GLN A 20 -0.96 -19.88 14.62
C GLN A 20 -0.29 -20.18 15.97
N GLU A 21 0.94 -20.71 15.95
CA GLU A 21 1.71 -21.06 17.15
C GLU A 21 2.00 -19.82 18.03
N HIS A 22 2.26 -18.67 17.40
CA HIS A 22 2.59 -17.44 18.12
C HIS A 22 1.40 -16.49 18.31
N SER A 23 0.18 -16.93 18.01
CA SER A 23 -1.05 -16.12 18.08
C SER A 23 -0.94 -14.80 17.27
N LEU A 24 -0.24 -14.85 16.14
CA LEU A 24 -0.06 -13.74 15.22
C LEU A 24 -1.07 -13.82 14.06
N GLY A 25 -1.15 -12.74 13.26
CA GLY A 25 -2.04 -12.65 12.09
C GLY A 25 -3.53 -12.54 12.45
N CYS A 26 -3.86 -12.39 13.75
CA CYS A 26 -5.22 -12.19 14.22
C CYS A 26 -5.23 -11.02 15.21
N GLU A 27 -5.99 -9.96 14.90
CA GLU A 27 -6.10 -8.77 15.73
C GLU A 27 -7.53 -8.65 16.28
N GLU A 28 -7.67 -8.51 17.60
CA GLU A 28 -8.96 -8.17 18.22
C GLU A 28 -9.26 -6.69 17.96
N LEU A 29 -10.38 -6.43 17.30
CA LEU A 29 -10.84 -5.09 17.00
C LEU A 29 -11.66 -4.55 18.17
N GLN A 30 -11.34 -3.34 18.61
CA GLN A 30 -12.02 -2.73 19.74
C GLN A 30 -13.48 -2.41 19.38
N VAL A 31 -14.43 -3.16 19.93
CA VAL A 31 -15.86 -2.91 19.81
C VAL A 31 -16.25 -1.81 20.81
N ALA A 32 -16.76 -0.70 20.31
CA ALA A 32 -17.21 0.42 21.13
C ALA A 32 -18.71 0.36 21.44
N GLN A 33 -19.52 -0.10 20.49
CA GLN A 33 -20.98 -0.15 20.61
C GLN A 33 -21.56 -1.22 19.70
N VAL A 34 -22.65 -1.86 20.11
CA VAL A 34 -23.44 -2.79 19.30
C VAL A 34 -24.90 -2.37 19.35
N VAL A 35 -25.50 -2.15 18.20
CA VAL A 35 -26.92 -1.79 18.01
C VAL A 35 -27.57 -2.85 17.14
N PHE A 36 -28.77 -3.28 17.52
CA PHE A 36 -29.55 -4.27 16.77
C PHE A 36 -30.69 -3.58 16.03
N ASP A 37 -30.80 -3.89 14.75
CA ASP A 37 -31.86 -3.45 13.84
C ASP A 37 -32.22 -4.66 12.97
N ASP A 38 -33.08 -5.54 13.48
CA ASP A 38 -33.42 -6.86 12.94
C ASP A 38 -33.72 -6.80 11.42
N PRO A 39 -33.04 -7.59 10.59
CA PRO A 39 -32.05 -8.66 10.89
C PRO A 39 -30.60 -8.18 11.00
N ASN A 40 -30.36 -6.88 11.05
CA ASN A 40 -29.04 -6.28 11.01
C ASN A 40 -28.46 -6.03 12.41
N ILE A 41 -27.14 -6.09 12.49
CA ILE A 41 -26.34 -5.70 13.65
C ILE A 41 -25.38 -4.64 13.20
N HIS A 42 -25.39 -3.49 13.87
CA HIS A 42 -24.45 -2.40 13.65
C HIS A 42 -23.43 -2.36 14.78
N ILE A 43 -22.16 -2.59 14.44
CA ILE A 43 -21.07 -2.67 15.41
C ILE A 43 -20.12 -1.50 15.15
N ARG A 44 -19.97 -0.61 16.12
CA ARG A 44 -18.96 0.44 16.06
C ARG A 44 -17.62 -0.11 16.45
N ILE A 45 -16.65 -0.10 15.52
CA ILE A 45 -15.32 -0.68 15.66
C ILE A 45 -14.28 0.40 15.38
N LYS A 46 -13.31 0.55 16.28
CA LYS A 46 -12.17 1.46 16.06
C LYS A 46 -11.16 0.81 15.11
N ALA A 47 -11.43 0.84 13.81
CA ALA A 47 -10.51 0.39 12.77
C ALA A 47 -10.47 1.39 11.62
N LYS A 48 -9.35 1.49 10.91
CA LYS A 48 -9.22 2.41 9.75
C LYS A 48 -9.74 1.80 8.46
N MET A 49 -9.47 0.53 8.24
CA MET A 49 -9.92 -0.25 7.09
C MET A 49 -10.24 -1.65 7.57
N LEU A 50 -11.34 -2.20 7.10
CA LEU A 50 -11.70 -3.59 7.35
C LEU A 50 -11.80 -4.33 6.03
N ASN A 51 -11.16 -5.49 5.98
CA ASN A 51 -11.42 -6.46 4.93
C ASN A 51 -12.52 -7.41 5.41
N ALA A 52 -13.68 -7.39 4.76
CA ALA A 52 -14.81 -8.24 5.14
C ALA A 52 -14.45 -9.73 5.19
N ASP A 53 -13.58 -10.19 4.29
CA ASP A 53 -13.14 -11.59 4.23
C ASP A 53 -12.22 -12.00 5.39
N SER A 54 -11.66 -11.04 6.14
CA SER A 54 -10.79 -11.31 7.30
C SER A 54 -11.55 -11.31 8.62
N LEU A 55 -12.83 -10.92 8.62
CA LEU A 55 -13.56 -10.73 9.86
C LEU A 55 -14.01 -12.04 10.47
N MET A 56 -13.78 -12.13 11.77
CA MET A 56 -14.28 -13.21 12.62
C MET A 56 -15.07 -12.62 13.80
N ILE A 57 -16.10 -13.33 14.23
CA ILE A 57 -16.92 -12.97 15.39
C ILE A 57 -16.76 -14.04 16.48
N GLN A 58 -16.60 -13.60 17.71
CA GLN A 58 -16.70 -14.45 18.88
C GLN A 58 -17.93 -14.05 19.67
N ILE A 59 -18.79 -15.02 19.97
CA ILE A 59 -20.03 -14.85 20.71
C ILE A 59 -19.89 -15.58 22.06
N GLY A 60 -19.78 -14.83 23.14
CA GLY A 60 -19.53 -15.40 24.47
C GLY A 60 -18.16 -16.08 24.57
N SER A 61 -18.12 -17.30 25.10
CA SER A 61 -16.90 -18.10 25.31
C SER A 61 -16.59 -19.09 24.17
N VAL A 62 -17.35 -19.06 23.07
CA VAL A 62 -17.13 -19.94 21.92
C VAL A 62 -15.90 -19.46 21.12
N ALA A 63 -15.22 -20.37 20.42
CA ALA A 63 -14.11 -20.00 19.54
C ALA A 63 -14.57 -19.02 18.44
N PRO A 64 -13.73 -18.06 17.99
CA PRO A 64 -14.08 -17.17 16.91
C PRO A 64 -14.41 -17.92 15.63
N ILE A 65 -15.49 -17.51 14.97
CA ILE A 65 -15.97 -18.06 13.68
C ILE A 65 -15.94 -16.99 12.59
N PRO A 66 -15.73 -17.33 11.31
CA PRO A 66 -15.75 -16.38 10.21
C PRO A 66 -17.11 -15.66 10.08
N LEU A 67 -17.07 -14.37 9.78
CA LEU A 67 -18.26 -13.58 9.42
C LEU A 67 -18.58 -13.80 7.93
N ASN A 68 -19.20 -14.94 7.62
CA ASN A 68 -19.61 -15.27 6.26
C ASN A 68 -20.97 -16.02 6.24
N GLU A 69 -21.48 -16.26 5.06
CA GLU A 69 -22.79 -16.90 4.83
C GLU A 69 -22.85 -18.34 5.38
N GLU A 70 -21.73 -19.07 5.38
CA GLU A 70 -21.64 -20.44 5.92
C GLU A 70 -21.97 -20.50 7.41
N PHE A 71 -21.61 -19.44 8.16
CA PHE A 71 -21.89 -19.33 9.60
C PHE A 71 -23.09 -18.43 9.91
N GLY A 72 -23.94 -18.15 8.91
CA GLY A 72 -25.18 -17.39 9.09
C GLY A 72 -25.00 -15.87 9.17
N PHE A 73 -23.91 -15.33 8.67
CA PHE A 73 -23.65 -13.89 8.65
C PHE A 73 -23.40 -13.38 7.24
N TYR A 74 -23.88 -12.16 6.99
CA TYR A 74 -23.55 -11.42 5.78
C TYR A 74 -23.02 -10.02 6.13
N VAL A 75 -21.77 -9.73 5.78
CA VAL A 75 -21.19 -8.41 5.98
C VAL A 75 -21.70 -7.45 4.92
N ARG A 76 -22.61 -6.55 5.29
CA ARG A 76 -23.20 -5.56 4.39
C ARG A 76 -22.20 -4.52 3.94
N PHE A 77 -21.65 -3.76 4.91
CA PHE A 77 -20.64 -2.73 4.66
C PHE A 77 -19.91 -2.34 5.94
N TYR A 78 -18.81 -1.66 5.77
CA TYR A 78 -18.13 -0.91 6.81
C TYR A 78 -18.04 0.55 6.39
N ASP A 79 -18.60 1.45 7.19
CA ASP A 79 -18.47 2.89 6.98
C ASP A 79 -17.25 3.41 7.76
N GLU A 80 -16.24 3.85 7.02
CA GLU A 80 -14.98 4.34 7.61
C GLU A 80 -15.15 5.65 8.36
N LYS A 81 -16.14 6.48 8.00
CA LYS A 81 -16.38 7.78 8.65
C LYS A 81 -17.01 7.60 10.02
N SER A 82 -18.09 6.82 10.10
CA SER A 82 -18.77 6.52 11.37
C SER A 82 -18.13 5.37 12.14
N GLN A 83 -17.23 4.59 11.50
CA GLN A 83 -16.61 3.39 12.02
C GLN A 83 -17.64 2.29 12.36
N ILE A 84 -18.72 2.20 11.59
CA ILE A 84 -19.79 1.24 11.78
C ILE A 84 -19.64 0.08 10.79
N LEU A 85 -19.51 -1.13 11.33
CA LEU A 85 -19.62 -2.39 10.60
C LEU A 85 -21.08 -2.85 10.67
N SER A 86 -21.73 -3.01 9.52
CA SER A 86 -23.09 -3.53 9.40
C SER A 86 -23.07 -4.98 8.93
N ILE A 87 -23.67 -5.84 9.73
CA ILE A 87 -23.76 -7.29 9.51
C ILE A 87 -25.24 -7.67 9.50
N GLU A 88 -25.65 -8.46 8.55
CA GLU A 88 -26.96 -9.09 8.53
C GLU A 88 -26.82 -10.52 9.09
N CYS A 89 -27.71 -10.89 10.01
CA CYS A 89 -27.88 -12.26 10.45
C CYS A 89 -28.88 -12.98 9.54
N LEU A 90 -28.42 -14.04 8.88
CA LEU A 90 -29.24 -14.84 7.95
C LEU A 90 -30.19 -15.80 8.65
N ASP A 91 -29.98 -16.00 9.96
CA ASP A 91 -30.75 -16.92 10.80
C ASP A 91 -31.12 -16.24 12.14
N SER A 92 -32.38 -16.34 12.52
CA SER A 92 -32.91 -15.79 13.78
C SER A 92 -32.28 -16.44 15.03
N SER A 93 -31.85 -17.70 14.94
CA SER A 93 -31.14 -18.36 16.05
C SER A 93 -29.76 -17.73 16.30
N VAL A 94 -29.06 -17.37 15.24
CA VAL A 94 -27.77 -16.65 15.29
C VAL A 94 -27.96 -15.25 15.86
N LEU A 95 -28.99 -14.52 15.40
CA LEU A 95 -29.33 -13.19 15.92
C LEU A 95 -29.62 -13.24 17.42
N ASN A 96 -30.44 -14.19 17.86
CA ASN A 96 -30.76 -14.39 19.28
C ASN A 96 -29.51 -14.71 20.13
N ALA A 97 -28.59 -15.54 19.60
CA ALA A 97 -27.34 -15.86 20.27
C ALA A 97 -26.46 -14.60 20.44
N VAL A 98 -26.34 -13.76 19.40
CA VAL A 98 -25.57 -12.51 19.44
C VAL A 98 -26.21 -11.52 20.41
N GLN A 99 -27.55 -11.38 20.42
CA GLN A 99 -28.28 -10.51 21.34
C GLN A 99 -28.06 -10.95 22.80
N LYS A 100 -28.16 -12.24 23.09
CA LYS A 100 -27.96 -12.81 24.43
C LYS A 100 -26.56 -12.57 24.97
N HIS A 101 -25.55 -12.58 24.13
CA HIS A 101 -24.13 -12.42 24.49
C HIS A 101 -23.54 -11.06 24.07
N LYS A 102 -24.36 -10.03 23.91
CA LYS A 102 -23.96 -8.68 23.44
C LYS A 102 -22.74 -8.11 24.16
N SER A 103 -22.67 -8.26 25.48
CA SER A 103 -21.55 -7.74 26.30
C SER A 103 -20.24 -8.52 26.15
N GLN A 104 -20.30 -9.70 25.56
CA GLN A 104 -19.15 -10.60 25.36
C GLN A 104 -18.87 -10.80 23.85
N LEU A 105 -19.38 -9.89 23.04
CA LEU A 105 -19.14 -9.92 21.59
C LEU A 105 -17.75 -9.35 21.29
N LYS A 106 -16.97 -10.11 20.56
CA LYS A 106 -15.66 -9.68 20.06
C LYS A 106 -15.59 -9.85 18.55
N ILE A 107 -14.93 -8.90 17.89
CA ILE A 107 -14.64 -8.95 16.46
C ILE A 107 -13.13 -9.04 16.28
N PHE A 108 -12.70 -9.91 15.39
CA PHE A 108 -11.30 -10.09 15.04
C PHE A 108 -11.11 -9.87 13.53
N SER A 109 -9.94 -9.39 13.16
CA SER A 109 -9.43 -9.44 11.79
C SER A 109 -8.37 -10.54 11.72
N ASP A 110 -8.65 -11.63 11.03
CA ASP A 110 -7.72 -12.75 10.82
C ASP A 110 -7.19 -12.73 9.39
N LEU A 111 -5.92 -12.37 9.23
CA LEU A 111 -5.26 -12.29 7.94
C LEU A 111 -4.71 -13.65 7.46
N LYS A 112 -4.78 -14.69 8.29
CA LYS A 112 -4.29 -16.04 7.91
C LYS A 112 -5.08 -16.67 6.76
N PHE A 113 -6.35 -16.25 6.54
CA PHE A 113 -7.13 -16.68 5.37
C PHE A 113 -6.46 -16.33 4.04
N LEU A 114 -5.70 -15.22 3.97
CA LEU A 114 -4.95 -14.85 2.77
C LEU A 114 -3.90 -15.89 2.41
N ILE A 115 -3.27 -16.50 3.43
CA ILE A 115 -2.29 -17.58 3.23
C ILE A 115 -2.98 -18.85 2.72
N ARG A 116 -4.16 -19.17 3.27
CA ARG A 116 -4.97 -20.30 2.77
C ARG A 116 -5.43 -20.10 1.32
N ASN A 117 -5.80 -18.89 0.94
CA ASN A 117 -6.16 -18.57 -0.44
C ASN A 117 -4.95 -18.77 -1.38
N LEU A 118 -3.74 -18.36 -0.96
CA LEU A 118 -2.52 -18.61 -1.71
C LEU A 118 -2.22 -20.10 -1.83
N GLU A 119 -2.34 -20.86 -0.74
CA GLU A 119 -2.16 -22.32 -0.74
C GLU A 119 -3.11 -22.98 -1.72
N ALA A 120 -4.41 -22.68 -1.63
CA ALA A 120 -5.44 -23.20 -2.54
C ALA A 120 -5.19 -22.82 -4.00
N PHE A 121 -4.72 -21.59 -4.26
CA PHE A 121 -4.33 -21.15 -5.59
C PHE A 121 -3.18 -22.01 -6.14
N PHE A 122 -2.10 -22.19 -5.37
CA PHE A 122 -0.95 -22.98 -5.81
C PHE A 122 -1.26 -24.47 -5.96
N GLU A 123 -2.19 -25.02 -5.18
CA GLU A 123 -2.66 -26.40 -5.34
C GLU A 123 -3.29 -26.64 -6.72
N GLN A 124 -4.00 -25.65 -7.25
CA GLN A 124 -4.67 -25.73 -8.55
C GLN A 124 -3.70 -25.50 -9.74
N GLN A 125 -2.53 -24.91 -9.51
CA GLN A 125 -1.58 -24.59 -10.57
C GLN A 125 -0.52 -25.69 -10.74
N ASN A 126 -0.12 -25.94 -11.98
CA ASN A 126 0.91 -26.95 -12.28
C ASN A 126 2.13 -26.37 -13.01
N THR A 127 1.99 -25.16 -13.56
CA THR A 127 3.03 -24.51 -14.36
C THR A 127 3.42 -23.18 -13.73
N PHE A 128 4.72 -22.98 -13.57
CA PHE A 128 5.30 -21.75 -13.07
C PHE A 128 6.55 -21.44 -13.88
N ALA A 129 6.60 -20.30 -14.51
CA ALA A 129 7.77 -19.88 -15.29
C ALA A 129 7.83 -18.35 -15.40
N ILE A 130 9.03 -17.82 -15.64
CA ILE A 130 9.19 -16.45 -16.11
C ILE A 130 8.58 -16.36 -17.51
N PRO A 131 7.78 -15.34 -17.83
CA PRO A 131 7.26 -15.14 -19.17
C PRO A 131 8.39 -15.09 -20.22
N ALA A 132 8.22 -15.82 -21.30
CA ALA A 132 9.19 -15.88 -22.39
C ALA A 132 8.70 -15.22 -23.67
N ALA A 133 7.38 -15.06 -23.83
CA ALA A 133 6.78 -14.44 -25.00
C ALA A 133 6.58 -12.94 -24.80
N PRO A 134 6.96 -12.09 -25.77
CA PRO A 134 6.66 -10.66 -25.69
C PRO A 134 5.16 -10.39 -25.80
N PRO A 135 4.68 -9.18 -25.46
CA PRO A 135 3.29 -8.80 -25.65
C PRO A 135 2.81 -8.98 -27.09
N ILE A 136 1.57 -9.48 -27.25
CA ILE A 136 0.93 -9.68 -28.55
C ILE A 136 -0.22 -8.70 -28.68
N PHE A 137 -0.30 -7.97 -29.79
CA PHE A 137 -1.36 -7.04 -30.11
C PHE A 137 -2.23 -7.57 -31.25
N ALA A 138 -3.54 -7.35 -31.14
CA ALA A 138 -4.51 -7.85 -32.11
C ALA A 138 -4.36 -7.25 -33.51
N HIS A 139 -3.84 -6.02 -33.62
CA HIS A 139 -3.63 -5.34 -34.89
C HIS A 139 -2.16 -5.34 -35.31
N LYS A 140 -1.87 -5.87 -36.51
CA LYS A 140 -0.51 -5.95 -37.06
C LYS A 140 0.15 -4.60 -37.32
N ASP A 141 -0.61 -3.49 -37.41
CA ASP A 141 -0.11 -2.12 -37.57
C ASP A 141 0.38 -1.45 -36.28
N SER A 142 0.45 -2.23 -35.21
CA SER A 142 0.91 -1.77 -33.90
C SER A 142 2.33 -1.17 -33.88
N THR A 143 3.19 -1.52 -34.86
CA THR A 143 4.55 -0.98 -34.95
C THR A 143 4.59 0.51 -35.28
N SER A 144 3.63 1.04 -36.07
CA SER A 144 3.55 2.48 -36.35
C SER A 144 2.98 3.27 -35.19
N ALA A 145 1.92 2.77 -34.54
CA ALA A 145 1.37 3.33 -33.33
C ALA A 145 2.38 3.30 -32.16
N TYR A 146 3.14 2.21 -32.04
CA TYR A 146 4.24 2.04 -31.09
C TYR A 146 5.34 3.10 -31.28
N ARG A 147 5.82 3.32 -32.49
CA ARG A 147 6.79 4.38 -32.78
C ARG A 147 6.25 5.76 -32.41
N SER A 148 4.99 6.02 -32.70
CA SER A 148 4.32 7.27 -32.35
C SER A 148 4.29 7.53 -30.85
N ILE A 149 3.99 6.52 -30.02
CA ILE A 149 3.91 6.67 -28.56
C ILE A 149 5.29 6.89 -27.93
N THR A 150 6.29 6.11 -28.32
CA THR A 150 7.65 6.22 -27.75
C THR A 150 8.42 7.47 -28.18
N THR A 151 7.91 8.20 -29.15
CA THR A 151 8.50 9.46 -29.65
C THR A 151 7.75 10.71 -29.19
N GLN A 152 6.80 10.59 -28.25
CA GLN A 152 6.08 11.74 -27.74
C GLN A 152 7.04 12.76 -27.10
N PRO A 153 6.91 14.05 -27.41
CA PRO A 153 7.87 15.08 -27.00
C PRO A 153 7.90 15.34 -25.49
N TYR A 154 6.87 14.90 -24.75
CA TYR A 154 6.80 15.03 -23.29
C TYR A 154 7.49 13.89 -22.54
N LEU A 155 7.89 12.80 -23.23
CA LEU A 155 8.63 11.70 -22.63
C LEU A 155 10.13 12.02 -22.61
N ASN A 156 10.76 11.87 -21.47
CA ASN A 156 12.21 11.86 -21.45
C ASN A 156 12.76 10.53 -22.01
N LYS A 157 14.07 10.48 -22.27
CA LYS A 157 14.72 9.31 -22.90
C LYS A 157 14.54 8.02 -22.09
N GLU A 158 14.57 8.11 -20.77
CA GLU A 158 14.44 6.96 -19.86
C GLU A 158 13.00 6.44 -19.87
N GLN A 159 12.01 7.33 -19.81
CA GLN A 159 10.59 6.98 -19.92
C GLN A 159 10.25 6.35 -21.27
N ALA A 160 10.77 6.90 -22.36
CA ALA A 160 10.60 6.34 -23.71
C ALA A 160 11.26 4.96 -23.85
N SER A 161 12.43 4.75 -23.23
CA SER A 161 13.09 3.43 -23.17
C SER A 161 12.28 2.42 -22.38
N ALA A 162 11.79 2.81 -21.20
CA ALA A 162 10.96 1.95 -20.36
C ALA A 162 9.67 1.52 -21.09
N LEU A 163 9.01 2.46 -21.75
CA LEU A 163 7.81 2.18 -22.53
C LEU A 163 8.08 1.22 -23.69
N ARG A 164 9.22 1.38 -24.38
CA ARG A 164 9.65 0.46 -25.44
C ARG A 164 9.84 -0.96 -24.93
N ASP A 165 10.49 -1.12 -23.78
CA ASP A 165 10.73 -2.42 -23.19
C ASP A 165 9.43 -3.07 -22.71
N ILE A 166 8.52 -2.33 -22.07
CA ILE A 166 7.20 -2.81 -21.68
C ILE A 166 6.44 -3.41 -22.87
N LEU A 167 6.50 -2.76 -24.02
CA LEU A 167 5.73 -3.15 -25.21
C LEU A 167 6.43 -4.21 -26.06
N SER A 168 7.69 -4.56 -25.79
CA SER A 168 8.48 -5.47 -26.61
C SER A 168 9.15 -6.62 -25.85
N LYS A 169 9.19 -6.58 -24.52
CA LYS A 169 9.85 -7.59 -23.69
C LYS A 169 8.82 -8.39 -22.89
N PRO A 170 9.08 -9.66 -22.63
CA PRO A 170 8.16 -10.48 -21.85
C PRO A 170 8.17 -10.14 -20.35
N PHE A 171 9.30 -9.65 -19.85
CA PHE A 171 9.46 -9.32 -18.44
C PHE A 171 10.29 -8.06 -18.28
N SER A 172 9.72 -7.03 -17.64
CA SER A 172 10.38 -5.74 -17.45
C SER A 172 10.19 -5.21 -16.04
N TYR A 173 11.19 -4.46 -15.56
CA TYR A 173 11.12 -3.72 -14.32
C TYR A 173 11.42 -2.23 -14.57
N VAL A 174 10.49 -1.38 -14.17
CA VAL A 174 10.64 0.08 -14.20
C VAL A 174 10.89 0.57 -12.78
N TRP A 175 12.15 0.90 -12.52
CA TRP A 175 12.59 1.45 -11.25
C TRP A 175 12.70 2.97 -11.32
N GLY A 176 12.21 3.65 -10.31
CA GLY A 176 12.38 5.09 -10.17
C GLY A 176 11.95 5.60 -8.81
N ALA A 177 12.55 6.69 -8.39
CA ALA A 177 12.18 7.39 -7.17
C ALA A 177 10.72 7.89 -7.23
N PRO A 178 10.10 8.26 -6.09
CA PRO A 178 8.82 8.94 -6.08
C PRO A 178 8.81 10.18 -6.96
N GLY A 179 7.79 10.30 -7.81
CA GLY A 179 7.67 11.42 -8.74
C GLY A 179 8.42 11.27 -10.06
N SER A 180 9.06 10.13 -10.34
CA SER A 180 9.77 9.90 -11.62
C SER A 180 8.86 9.58 -12.81
N GLY A 181 7.55 9.51 -12.61
CA GLY A 181 6.59 9.26 -13.68
C GLY A 181 6.34 7.79 -13.99
N LYS A 182 6.79 6.83 -13.15
CA LYS A 182 6.51 5.39 -13.35
C LYS A 182 5.05 5.11 -13.67
N THR A 183 4.16 5.54 -12.79
CA THR A 183 2.72 5.25 -12.88
C THR A 183 2.02 6.26 -13.78
N GLN A 184 2.21 7.58 -13.54
CA GLN A 184 1.44 8.63 -14.22
C GLN A 184 1.89 8.91 -15.66
N VAL A 185 3.05 8.43 -16.07
CA VAL A 185 3.57 8.58 -17.41
C VAL A 185 3.75 7.21 -18.06
N VAL A 186 4.71 6.41 -17.58
CA VAL A 186 5.10 5.16 -18.26
C VAL A 186 3.96 4.14 -18.26
N LEU A 187 3.38 3.84 -17.09
CA LEU A 187 2.26 2.89 -17.02
C LEU A 187 1.05 3.40 -17.80
N PHE A 188 0.69 4.68 -17.67
CA PHE A 188 -0.49 5.22 -18.36
C PHE A 188 -0.34 5.20 -19.88
N GLU A 189 0.82 5.56 -20.42
CA GLU A 189 1.06 5.48 -21.86
C GLU A 189 1.04 4.03 -22.36
N ALA A 190 1.57 3.09 -21.57
CA ALA A 190 1.45 1.66 -21.89
C ALA A 190 -0.03 1.23 -21.90
N LEU A 191 -0.81 1.58 -20.88
CA LEU A 191 -2.24 1.24 -20.81
C LEU A 191 -3.05 1.85 -21.96
N LEU A 192 -2.77 3.10 -22.35
CA LEU A 192 -3.41 3.73 -23.50
C LEU A 192 -3.10 2.99 -24.80
N HIS A 193 -1.86 2.52 -24.96
CA HIS A 193 -1.49 1.71 -26.13
C HIS A 193 -2.33 0.42 -26.19
N TYR A 194 -2.52 -0.28 -25.07
CA TYR A 194 -3.36 -1.47 -24.99
C TYR A 194 -4.84 -1.16 -25.29
N VAL A 195 -5.36 -0.05 -24.77
CA VAL A 195 -6.74 0.41 -25.04
C VAL A 195 -6.94 0.68 -26.54
N TYR A 196 -6.04 1.43 -27.18
CA TYR A 196 -6.13 1.73 -28.62
C TYR A 196 -6.00 0.48 -29.51
N ASN A 197 -5.35 -0.56 -29.02
CA ASN A 197 -5.26 -1.86 -29.70
C ASN A 197 -6.36 -2.84 -29.25
N SER A 198 -7.38 -2.39 -28.52
CA SER A 198 -8.49 -3.23 -28.01
C SER A 198 -8.01 -4.48 -27.27
N THR A 199 -6.91 -4.38 -26.56
CA THR A 199 -6.22 -5.50 -25.90
C THR A 199 -6.38 -5.39 -24.39
N ARG A 200 -6.84 -6.48 -23.74
CA ARG A 200 -7.12 -6.49 -22.29
C ARG A 200 -5.87 -6.71 -21.49
N VAL A 201 -5.72 -5.92 -20.42
CA VAL A 201 -4.62 -6.02 -19.46
C VAL A 201 -5.12 -5.99 -18.02
N CYS A 202 -4.27 -6.47 -17.11
CA CYS A 202 -4.55 -6.43 -15.68
C CYS A 202 -3.54 -5.52 -14.96
N VAL A 203 -4.07 -4.58 -14.17
CA VAL A 203 -3.29 -3.71 -13.28
C VAL A 203 -3.46 -4.20 -11.85
N LEU A 204 -2.36 -4.51 -11.20
CA LEU A 204 -2.29 -5.09 -9.88
C LEU A 204 -1.54 -4.19 -8.92
N ALA A 205 -1.96 -4.17 -7.66
CA ALA A 205 -1.25 -3.50 -6.58
C ALA A 205 -1.38 -4.30 -5.27
N PRO A 206 -0.46 -4.13 -4.31
CA PRO A 206 -0.52 -4.86 -3.04
C PRO A 206 -1.65 -4.41 -2.12
N THR A 207 -2.15 -3.18 -2.27
CA THR A 207 -3.18 -2.60 -1.39
C THR A 207 -4.27 -1.90 -2.19
N ASN A 208 -5.47 -1.77 -1.57
CA ASN A 208 -6.57 -0.98 -2.15
C ASN A 208 -6.17 0.48 -2.39
N SER A 209 -5.48 1.09 -1.43
CA SER A 209 -5.04 2.50 -1.56
C SER A 209 -4.13 2.71 -2.76
N ALA A 210 -3.15 1.84 -2.98
CA ALA A 210 -2.26 1.92 -4.13
C ALA A 210 -3.02 1.72 -5.45
N LEU A 211 -3.87 0.70 -5.53
CA LEU A 211 -4.68 0.43 -6.71
C LEU A 211 -5.61 1.60 -7.04
N GLU A 212 -6.35 2.11 -6.05
CA GLU A 212 -7.31 3.20 -6.25
C GLU A 212 -6.62 4.49 -6.68
N GLN A 213 -5.42 4.76 -6.18
CA GLN A 213 -4.62 5.91 -6.61
C GLN A 213 -4.23 5.82 -8.10
N VAL A 214 -3.83 4.63 -8.55
CA VAL A 214 -3.55 4.36 -9.98
C VAL A 214 -4.82 4.57 -10.80
N LEU A 215 -5.93 3.95 -10.41
CA LEU A 215 -7.19 4.02 -11.17
C LEU A 215 -7.78 5.42 -11.19
N GLN A 216 -7.77 6.16 -10.08
CA GLN A 216 -8.22 7.57 -10.03
C GLN A 216 -7.43 8.46 -10.99
N SER A 217 -6.12 8.26 -11.04
CA SER A 217 -5.27 9.02 -11.94
C SER A 217 -5.51 8.64 -13.41
N LEU A 218 -5.74 7.35 -13.68
CA LEU A 218 -6.09 6.85 -15.01
C LEU A 218 -7.45 7.39 -15.48
N ILE A 219 -8.47 7.38 -14.62
CA ILE A 219 -9.81 7.91 -14.92
C ILE A 219 -9.71 9.39 -15.32
N LYS A 220 -8.95 10.20 -14.56
CA LYS A 220 -8.74 11.61 -14.91
C LYS A 220 -8.07 11.79 -16.27
N LYS A 221 -7.13 10.91 -16.62
CA LYS A 221 -6.49 10.91 -17.95
C LYS A 221 -7.51 10.54 -19.04
N PHE A 222 -8.35 9.53 -18.80
CA PHE A 222 -9.42 9.11 -19.73
C PHE A 222 -10.43 10.24 -19.96
N ASP A 223 -10.85 10.93 -18.90
CA ASP A 223 -11.74 12.10 -19.01
C ASP A 223 -11.12 13.19 -19.88
N THR A 224 -9.83 13.48 -19.68
CA THR A 224 -9.10 14.48 -20.48
C THR A 224 -9.02 14.09 -21.97
N LEU A 225 -8.85 12.80 -22.24
CA LEU A 225 -8.75 12.25 -23.59
C LEU A 225 -10.11 11.89 -24.20
N LYS A 226 -11.21 12.07 -23.45
CA LYS A 226 -12.57 11.69 -23.84
C LYS A 226 -12.71 10.18 -24.16
N ILE A 227 -11.98 9.35 -23.41
CA ILE A 227 -12.08 7.89 -23.47
C ILE A 227 -13.14 7.46 -22.45
N GLU A 228 -13.98 6.49 -22.79
CA GLU A 228 -15.04 6.01 -21.92
C GLU A 228 -14.49 5.29 -20.70
N ARG A 229 -14.97 5.65 -19.52
CA ARG A 229 -14.61 5.02 -18.24
C ARG A 229 -15.06 3.56 -18.15
N SER A 230 -16.04 3.14 -18.97
CA SER A 230 -16.49 1.76 -19.11
C SER A 230 -15.37 0.77 -19.47
N MET A 231 -14.31 1.26 -20.12
CA MET A 231 -13.12 0.45 -20.42
C MET A 231 -12.28 0.09 -19.19
N ILE A 232 -12.59 0.67 -18.02
CA ILE A 232 -11.93 0.36 -16.75
C ILE A 232 -12.91 -0.43 -15.88
N LEU A 233 -12.44 -1.51 -15.26
CA LEU A 233 -13.17 -2.28 -14.26
C LEU A 233 -12.30 -2.56 -13.05
N ARG A 234 -12.72 -2.09 -11.88
CA ARG A 234 -12.09 -2.38 -10.59
C ARG A 234 -12.78 -3.57 -9.94
N LEU A 235 -12.10 -4.71 -9.86
CA LEU A 235 -12.58 -5.93 -9.22
C LEU A 235 -12.19 -6.01 -7.74
N GLY A 236 -13.07 -6.64 -6.95
CA GLY A 236 -12.94 -6.73 -5.50
C GLY A 236 -13.49 -5.49 -4.78
N THR A 237 -13.44 -5.47 -3.45
CA THR A 237 -14.07 -4.45 -2.62
C THR A 237 -13.26 -3.14 -2.62
N PRO A 238 -13.79 -2.03 -3.16
CA PRO A 238 -13.16 -0.72 -3.08
C PRO A 238 -13.39 -0.05 -1.73
N SER A 239 -12.66 1.04 -1.46
CA SER A 239 -13.03 1.96 -0.39
C SER A 239 -14.37 2.63 -0.68
N ASN A 240 -15.08 3.04 0.39
CA ASN A 240 -16.37 3.72 0.21
C ASN A 240 -16.20 5.04 -0.58
N ALA A 241 -15.13 5.79 -0.30
CA ALA A 241 -14.86 7.04 -1.01
C ALA A 241 -14.64 6.81 -2.52
N PHE A 242 -13.93 5.74 -2.90
CA PHE A 242 -13.74 5.39 -4.30
C PHE A 242 -15.08 4.98 -4.95
N MET A 243 -15.86 4.17 -4.27
CA MET A 243 -17.15 3.69 -4.76
C MET A 243 -18.19 4.80 -4.92
N GLU A 244 -18.22 5.76 -3.97
CA GLU A 244 -19.09 6.95 -4.06
C GLU A 244 -18.75 7.82 -5.28
N GLN A 245 -17.46 7.94 -5.59
CA GLN A 245 -16.99 8.84 -6.66
C GLN A 245 -16.95 8.18 -8.05
N TYR A 246 -16.74 6.86 -8.11
CA TYR A 246 -16.48 6.13 -9.35
C TYR A 246 -17.25 4.81 -9.42
N ALA A 247 -18.54 4.83 -9.06
CA ALA A 247 -19.39 3.63 -9.06
C ALA A 247 -19.38 2.90 -10.42
N GLU A 248 -19.32 3.64 -11.52
CA GLU A 248 -19.37 3.11 -12.90
C GLU A 248 -18.18 2.20 -13.25
N VAL A 249 -17.06 2.32 -12.56
CA VAL A 249 -15.89 1.47 -12.78
C VAL A 249 -15.76 0.35 -11.74
N CYS A 250 -16.66 0.29 -10.77
CA CYS A 250 -16.63 -0.72 -9.72
C CYS A 250 -17.27 -2.04 -10.18
N ASP A 251 -16.91 -3.12 -9.49
CA ASP A 251 -17.48 -4.45 -9.64
C ASP A 251 -18.99 -4.42 -9.40
N PRO A 252 -19.84 -4.77 -10.41
CA PRO A 252 -21.29 -4.75 -10.25
C PRO A 252 -21.80 -5.63 -9.11
N GLN A 253 -21.16 -6.76 -8.85
CA GLN A 253 -21.55 -7.66 -7.75
C GLN A 253 -21.34 -7.00 -6.38
N ILE A 254 -20.31 -6.18 -6.24
CA ILE A 254 -20.08 -5.40 -5.03
C ILE A 254 -21.08 -4.25 -4.93
N LEU A 255 -21.40 -3.57 -6.05
CA LEU A 255 -22.39 -2.50 -6.08
C LEU A 255 -23.80 -3.02 -5.73
N GLN A 256 -24.19 -4.19 -6.23
CA GLN A 256 -25.47 -4.82 -5.87
C GLN A 256 -25.59 -5.03 -4.36
N LYS A 257 -24.49 -5.42 -3.72
CA LYS A 257 -24.45 -5.66 -2.28
C LYS A 257 -24.42 -4.38 -1.45
N LYS A 258 -23.63 -3.37 -1.88
CA LYS A 258 -23.37 -2.16 -1.11
C LYS A 258 -24.23 -0.94 -1.50
N GLN A 259 -24.62 -0.85 -2.77
CA GLN A 259 -25.40 0.25 -3.33
C GLN A 259 -26.45 -0.29 -4.33
N PRO A 260 -27.45 -1.07 -3.88
CA PRO A 260 -28.42 -1.71 -4.77
C PRO A 260 -29.25 -0.73 -5.61
N GLN A 261 -29.36 0.51 -5.19
CA GLN A 261 -30.06 1.58 -5.93
C GLN A 261 -29.20 2.24 -7.02
N SER A 262 -27.89 1.90 -7.10
CA SER A 262 -27.03 2.40 -8.16
C SER A 262 -27.45 1.86 -9.53
N LEU A 263 -27.54 2.72 -10.54
CA LEU A 263 -27.81 2.31 -11.93
C LEU A 263 -26.80 1.26 -12.44
N PHE A 264 -25.58 1.31 -11.94
CA PHE A 264 -24.50 0.41 -12.34
C PHE A 264 -24.59 -0.98 -11.66
N SER A 265 -25.41 -1.12 -10.61
CA SER A 265 -25.64 -2.41 -9.94
C SER A 265 -26.45 -3.39 -10.79
N ALA A 266 -27.24 -2.90 -11.74
CA ALA A 266 -28.07 -3.73 -12.63
C ALA A 266 -27.26 -4.46 -13.72
N THR A 267 -26.01 -4.04 -13.97
CA THR A 267 -25.17 -4.64 -15.01
C THR A 267 -24.53 -5.95 -14.52
N SER A 268 -24.47 -6.96 -15.39
CA SER A 268 -23.80 -8.22 -15.01
C SER A 268 -22.26 -8.08 -15.05
N LEU A 269 -21.57 -8.76 -14.14
CA LEU A 269 -20.10 -8.82 -14.17
C LEU A 269 -19.57 -9.34 -15.52
N LYS A 270 -20.25 -10.33 -16.10
CA LYS A 270 -19.87 -10.91 -17.39
C LYS A 270 -19.94 -9.88 -18.52
N SER A 271 -20.94 -8.99 -18.53
CA SER A 271 -21.03 -7.88 -19.50
C SER A 271 -19.89 -6.89 -19.30
N ARG A 272 -19.64 -6.46 -18.06
CA ARG A 272 -18.55 -5.53 -17.74
C ARG A 272 -17.18 -6.07 -18.12
N LEU A 273 -16.92 -7.37 -17.87
CA LEU A 273 -15.66 -8.02 -18.27
C LEU A 273 -15.47 -8.06 -19.79
N LYS A 274 -16.54 -8.13 -20.58
CA LYS A 274 -16.44 -8.06 -22.05
C LYS A 274 -16.05 -6.67 -22.55
N GLU A 275 -16.60 -5.64 -21.96
CA GLU A 275 -16.39 -4.23 -22.34
C GLU A 275 -15.07 -3.67 -21.85
N SER A 276 -14.60 -4.12 -20.68
CA SER A 276 -13.44 -3.53 -20.02
C SER A 276 -12.13 -4.06 -20.57
N LEU A 277 -11.23 -3.15 -20.89
CA LEU A 277 -9.88 -3.45 -21.38
C LEU A 277 -8.83 -3.34 -20.27
N ILE A 278 -9.06 -2.53 -19.25
CA ILE A 278 -8.19 -2.40 -18.08
C ILE A 278 -8.91 -2.95 -16.86
N ILE A 279 -8.43 -4.08 -16.36
CA ILE A 279 -8.95 -4.70 -15.14
C ILE A 279 -8.00 -4.38 -14.00
N GLY A 280 -8.47 -3.61 -13.01
CA GLY A 280 -7.71 -3.29 -11.80
C GLY A 280 -8.14 -4.17 -10.63
N MET A 281 -7.19 -4.78 -9.90
CA MET A 281 -7.47 -5.52 -8.67
C MET A 281 -6.26 -5.56 -7.74
N THR A 282 -6.48 -5.81 -6.45
CA THR A 282 -5.36 -6.13 -5.57
C THR A 282 -4.85 -7.53 -5.87
N ILE A 283 -3.59 -7.81 -5.56
CA ILE A 283 -3.01 -9.14 -5.77
C ILE A 283 -3.78 -10.22 -4.97
N ASP A 284 -4.29 -9.90 -3.79
CA ASP A 284 -5.11 -10.82 -2.99
C ASP A 284 -6.49 -11.08 -3.64
N ALA A 285 -7.08 -10.05 -4.27
CA ALA A 285 -8.32 -10.22 -5.04
C ALA A 285 -8.08 -11.05 -6.31
N PHE A 286 -6.92 -10.89 -6.95
CA PHE A 286 -6.50 -11.72 -8.09
C PHE A 286 -6.42 -13.19 -7.68
N VAL A 287 -5.71 -13.52 -6.61
CA VAL A 287 -5.58 -14.89 -6.09
C VAL A 287 -6.94 -15.52 -5.81
N LYS A 288 -7.85 -14.79 -5.17
CA LYS A 288 -9.18 -15.28 -4.81
C LYS A 288 -10.07 -15.51 -6.03
N ARG A 289 -9.98 -14.64 -7.05
CA ARG A 289 -10.93 -14.61 -8.18
C ARG A 289 -10.42 -15.26 -9.47
N TYR A 290 -9.13 -15.52 -9.56
CA TYR A 290 -8.48 -15.94 -10.79
C TYR A 290 -9.20 -17.09 -11.51
N ALA A 291 -9.53 -18.17 -10.79
CA ALA A 291 -10.19 -19.34 -11.36
C ALA A 291 -11.62 -19.05 -11.89
N SER A 292 -12.25 -17.97 -11.43
CA SER A 292 -13.64 -17.59 -11.78
C SER A 292 -13.72 -16.48 -12.84
N LEU A 293 -12.59 -15.85 -13.21
CA LEU A 293 -12.62 -14.69 -14.10
C LEU A 293 -12.87 -15.05 -15.56
N ASP A 294 -12.56 -16.25 -16.00
CA ASP A 294 -12.75 -16.74 -17.39
C ASP A 294 -12.39 -15.68 -18.46
N VAL A 295 -11.27 -14.96 -18.23
CA VAL A 295 -10.74 -13.95 -19.15
C VAL A 295 -9.22 -14.06 -19.26
N GLU A 296 -8.71 -13.85 -20.46
CA GLU A 296 -7.28 -13.79 -20.73
C GLU A 296 -6.77 -12.35 -20.66
N PHE A 297 -5.54 -12.21 -20.15
CA PHE A 297 -4.82 -10.94 -20.09
C PHE A 297 -3.59 -11.00 -20.99
N ALA A 298 -3.41 -9.96 -21.79
CA ALA A 298 -2.23 -9.84 -22.63
C ALA A 298 -1.00 -9.33 -21.88
N HIS A 299 -1.19 -8.73 -20.70
CA HIS A 299 -0.12 -8.20 -19.85
C HIS A 299 -0.57 -8.06 -18.40
N PHE A 300 0.33 -8.34 -17.45
CA PHE A 300 0.18 -8.03 -16.04
C PHE A 300 1.08 -6.85 -15.65
N PHE A 301 0.50 -5.81 -15.10
CA PHE A 301 1.22 -4.67 -14.52
C PHE A 301 1.12 -4.74 -13.01
N LEU A 302 2.25 -4.86 -12.31
CA LEU A 302 2.29 -4.85 -10.85
C LEU A 302 2.93 -3.55 -10.38
N ASP A 303 2.11 -2.61 -9.92
CA ASP A 303 2.58 -1.38 -9.30
C ASP A 303 2.91 -1.62 -7.81
N GLU A 304 3.78 -0.79 -7.23
CA GLU A 304 4.34 -0.97 -5.88
C GLU A 304 4.94 -2.37 -5.66
N CYS A 305 5.62 -2.91 -6.68
CA CYS A 305 6.17 -4.26 -6.69
C CYS A 305 7.20 -4.51 -5.56
N ALA A 306 7.92 -3.49 -5.12
CA ALA A 306 8.89 -3.60 -4.03
C ALA A 306 8.23 -3.93 -2.68
N PHE A 307 6.99 -3.50 -2.48
CA PHE A 307 6.20 -3.78 -1.27
C PHE A 307 5.37 -5.07 -1.39
N THR A 308 5.28 -5.65 -2.59
CA THR A 308 4.54 -6.90 -2.82
C THR A 308 5.40 -8.10 -2.41
N PRO A 309 4.92 -8.99 -1.51
CA PRO A 309 5.63 -10.23 -1.19
C PRO A 309 5.86 -11.11 -2.43
N LEU A 310 7.04 -11.70 -2.53
CA LEU A 310 7.42 -12.55 -3.66
C LEU A 310 6.42 -13.67 -3.89
N ILE A 311 5.98 -14.34 -2.84
CA ILE A 311 5.01 -15.44 -2.96
C ILE A 311 3.71 -14.99 -3.65
N LYS A 312 3.25 -13.77 -3.38
CA LYS A 312 2.07 -13.21 -4.05
C LYS A 312 2.36 -12.89 -5.52
N ALA A 313 3.52 -12.31 -5.81
CA ALA A 313 3.90 -12.00 -7.18
C ALA A 313 4.06 -13.25 -8.06
N LEU A 314 4.52 -14.37 -7.47
CA LEU A 314 4.67 -15.66 -8.18
C LEU A 314 3.33 -16.22 -8.69
N THR A 315 2.20 -15.74 -8.21
CA THR A 315 0.89 -16.09 -8.78
C THR A 315 0.72 -15.62 -10.22
N LEU A 316 1.47 -14.60 -10.63
CA LEU A 316 1.45 -14.07 -12.02
C LEU A 316 2.28 -14.95 -12.98
N SER A 317 3.14 -15.81 -12.47
CA SER A 317 4.01 -16.69 -13.27
C SER A 317 3.35 -18.00 -13.71
N THR A 318 2.05 -18.17 -13.46
CA THR A 318 1.29 -19.36 -13.82
C THR A 318 0.85 -19.40 -15.28
N GLN A 319 0.92 -18.27 -15.96
CA GLN A 319 0.67 -18.11 -17.39
C GLN A 319 1.91 -17.53 -18.06
N ASN A 320 2.08 -17.78 -19.35
CA ASN A 320 3.16 -17.17 -20.13
C ASN A 320 2.77 -15.72 -20.58
N THR A 321 2.07 -14.99 -19.70
CA THR A 321 1.64 -13.61 -19.93
C THR A 321 2.76 -12.66 -19.55
N PRO A 322 3.12 -11.69 -20.37
CA PRO A 322 4.11 -10.66 -20.05
C PRO A 322 3.82 -9.98 -18.72
N ILE A 323 4.89 -9.66 -17.97
CA ILE A 323 4.81 -9.00 -16.68
C ILE A 323 5.66 -7.74 -16.68
N THR A 324 5.09 -6.62 -16.26
CA THR A 324 5.83 -5.42 -15.93
C THR A 324 5.72 -5.14 -14.44
N LEU A 325 6.87 -5.08 -13.77
CA LEU A 325 7.00 -4.63 -12.40
C LEU A 325 7.28 -3.11 -12.40
N LEU A 326 6.53 -2.35 -11.59
CA LEU A 326 6.79 -0.92 -11.37
C LEU A 326 6.98 -0.69 -9.88
N GLY A 327 7.99 0.08 -9.51
CA GLY A 327 8.20 0.36 -8.07
C GLY A 327 9.55 0.99 -7.76
N ASP A 328 9.87 0.97 -6.48
CA ASP A 328 11.10 1.53 -5.95
C ASP A 328 11.64 0.65 -4.82
N HIS A 329 12.68 -0.14 -5.12
CA HIS A 329 13.31 -1.04 -4.16
C HIS A 329 14.17 -0.33 -3.10
N LYS A 330 14.25 0.99 -3.17
CA LYS A 330 14.84 1.85 -2.13
C LYS A 330 13.78 2.44 -1.19
N GLN A 331 12.58 1.86 -1.20
CA GLN A 331 11.49 2.12 -0.25
C GLN A 331 11.22 0.89 0.63
N LEU A 332 10.09 0.90 1.35
CA LEU A 332 9.74 -0.18 2.27
C LEU A 332 9.59 -1.52 1.54
N MET A 333 10.10 -2.54 2.18
CA MET A 333 9.98 -3.95 1.76
C MET A 333 8.70 -4.58 2.35
N PRO A 334 8.28 -5.75 1.87
CA PRO A 334 7.18 -6.48 2.46
C PRO A 334 7.38 -6.71 3.96
N ILE A 335 6.27 -6.71 4.70
CA ILE A 335 6.29 -7.00 6.13
C ILE A 335 5.95 -8.47 6.33
N CYS A 336 6.85 -9.19 6.99
CA CYS A 336 6.65 -10.56 7.44
C CYS A 336 6.74 -10.61 8.96
N GLU A 337 5.72 -11.17 9.62
CA GLU A 337 5.69 -11.27 11.08
C GLU A 337 6.64 -12.34 11.62
N MET A 338 7.05 -13.28 10.78
CA MET A 338 8.06 -14.26 11.14
C MET A 338 9.46 -13.64 11.08
N SER A 339 10.14 -13.66 12.23
CA SER A 339 11.52 -13.17 12.31
C SER A 339 12.46 -14.05 11.47
N THR A 340 13.42 -13.44 10.79
CA THR A 340 14.46 -14.14 10.03
C THR A 340 15.27 -15.13 10.89
N SER A 341 15.36 -14.88 12.22
CA SER A 341 15.97 -15.82 13.17
C SER A 341 15.24 -17.15 13.29
N HIS A 342 13.97 -17.22 12.94
CA HIS A 342 13.17 -18.45 12.95
C HIS A 342 13.11 -19.14 11.57
N MET A 343 13.65 -18.51 10.52
CA MET A 343 13.59 -19.01 9.14
C MET A 343 14.80 -19.92 8.83
N HIS A 344 14.91 -21.05 9.51
CA HIS A 344 15.98 -22.04 9.32
C HIS A 344 15.43 -23.39 8.87
N GLY A 345 16.23 -24.19 8.19
CA GLY A 345 15.83 -25.50 7.67
C GLY A 345 14.61 -25.37 6.75
N ASP A 346 13.60 -26.22 6.96
CA ASP A 346 12.36 -26.19 6.17
C ASP A 346 11.54 -24.89 6.38
N LYS A 347 11.77 -24.19 7.51
CA LYS A 347 11.13 -22.90 7.79
C LYS A 347 11.71 -21.76 6.91
N ALA A 348 12.81 -21.98 6.22
CA ALA A 348 13.41 -21.01 5.31
C ALA A 348 12.49 -20.62 4.15
N TRP A 349 11.55 -21.49 3.75
CA TRP A 349 10.57 -21.18 2.71
C TRP A 349 9.65 -20.01 3.06
N ALA A 350 9.45 -19.69 4.33
CA ALA A 350 8.70 -18.50 4.77
C ALA A 350 9.33 -17.18 4.30
N ASN A 351 10.62 -17.16 3.88
CA ASN A 351 11.24 -15.99 3.27
C ASN A 351 10.52 -15.50 2.01
N LEU A 352 9.75 -16.34 1.33
CA LEU A 352 8.92 -15.90 0.20
C LEU A 352 7.89 -14.85 0.58
N PHE A 353 7.52 -14.75 1.87
CA PHE A 353 6.68 -13.67 2.40
C PHE A 353 7.47 -12.42 2.76
N ASN A 354 8.77 -12.54 2.98
CA ASN A 354 9.67 -11.43 3.37
C ASN A 354 10.39 -10.77 2.19
N LEU A 355 10.59 -11.53 1.11
CA LEU A 355 11.19 -11.02 -0.12
C LEU A 355 10.16 -10.28 -0.96
N SER A 356 10.60 -9.26 -1.71
CA SER A 356 9.73 -8.53 -2.64
C SER A 356 9.58 -9.27 -3.98
N ALA A 357 8.58 -8.86 -4.76
CA ALA A 357 8.34 -9.32 -6.13
C ALA A 357 9.58 -9.23 -7.04
N LEU A 358 10.52 -8.34 -6.72
CA LEU A 358 11.75 -8.13 -7.49
C LEU A 358 12.67 -9.36 -7.52
N PHE A 359 12.51 -10.28 -6.56
CA PHE A 359 13.25 -11.53 -6.53
C PHE A 359 12.59 -12.66 -7.36
N MET A 360 11.61 -12.33 -8.21
CA MET A 360 10.91 -13.32 -9.03
C MET A 360 11.88 -14.06 -9.97
N GLU A 361 12.82 -13.36 -10.60
CA GLU A 361 13.82 -13.96 -11.47
C GLU A 361 14.76 -14.90 -10.71
N ASP A 362 15.27 -14.44 -9.56
CA ASP A 362 16.16 -15.26 -8.70
C ASP A 362 15.48 -16.54 -8.21
N PHE A 363 14.17 -16.48 -7.98
CA PHE A 363 13.39 -17.65 -7.55
C PHE A 363 13.38 -18.77 -8.60
N PHE A 364 13.34 -18.44 -9.88
CA PHE A 364 13.33 -19.44 -10.96
C PHE A 364 14.70 -19.98 -11.29
N THR A 365 15.79 -19.31 -10.91
CA THR A 365 17.15 -19.83 -11.01
C THR A 365 17.47 -20.72 -9.81
N GLN A 366 16.97 -21.96 -9.82
CA GLN A 366 16.89 -22.87 -8.67
C GLN A 366 18.21 -23.14 -7.93
N GLU A 367 19.34 -23.19 -8.63
CA GLU A 367 20.65 -23.40 -7.99
C GLU A 367 21.04 -22.22 -7.09
N HIS A 368 20.69 -21.03 -7.50
CA HIS A 368 20.90 -19.81 -6.70
C HIS A 368 19.93 -19.72 -5.53
N PHE A 369 18.69 -20.09 -5.68
CA PHE A 369 17.71 -19.94 -4.61
C PHE A 369 17.96 -20.90 -3.44
N THR A 370 18.31 -22.17 -3.67
CA THR A 370 18.61 -23.14 -2.60
C THR A 370 19.91 -22.85 -1.87
N SER A 371 20.96 -22.40 -2.55
CA SER A 371 22.20 -21.93 -1.92
C SER A 371 22.06 -20.51 -1.39
N SER A 372 21.30 -19.64 -2.07
CA SER A 372 21.01 -18.26 -1.67
C SER A 372 19.93 -18.17 -0.62
N ALA A 373 18.99 -19.12 -0.46
CA ALA A 373 18.09 -19.10 0.70
C ALA A 373 18.88 -19.08 2.02
N LYS A 374 20.00 -19.78 2.08
CA LYS A 374 20.95 -19.69 3.21
C LYS A 374 21.72 -18.35 3.23
N ILE A 375 22.05 -17.79 2.08
CA ILE A 375 22.79 -16.53 1.92
C ILE A 375 21.81 -15.33 2.00
N PHE A 376 20.62 -15.43 1.44
CA PHE A 376 19.54 -14.46 1.56
C PHE A 376 19.13 -14.20 3.00
N ILE A 377 19.06 -15.25 3.81
CA ILE A 377 18.79 -15.14 5.25
C ILE A 377 19.92 -14.37 5.94
N LYS A 378 21.16 -14.55 5.52
CA LYS A 378 22.32 -13.88 6.15
C LYS A 378 22.62 -12.49 5.61
N SER A 379 22.32 -12.19 4.36
CA SER A 379 22.83 -10.96 3.77
C SER A 379 21.77 -9.89 3.48
N GLN A 380 20.50 -10.24 3.21
CA GLN A 380 19.48 -9.28 2.68
C GLN A 380 20.04 -8.26 1.65
N VAL A 381 21.18 -8.56 1.06
CA VAL A 381 22.13 -7.64 0.44
C VAL A 381 22.62 -8.13 -0.92
N SER A 382 22.17 -9.32 -1.38
CA SER A 382 22.53 -9.67 -2.75
C SER A 382 21.97 -8.62 -3.70
N PRO A 383 22.82 -8.03 -4.57
CA PRO A 383 22.30 -7.16 -5.61
C PRO A 383 21.29 -7.96 -6.43
N LEU A 384 20.11 -7.37 -6.66
CA LEU A 384 19.12 -7.93 -7.57
C LEU A 384 19.79 -8.21 -8.92
N GLN A 385 19.65 -9.43 -9.41
CA GLN A 385 20.14 -9.81 -10.73
C GLN A 385 18.98 -9.70 -11.72
N PHE A 386 19.14 -8.86 -12.73
CA PHE A 386 18.16 -8.66 -13.80
C PHE A 386 18.75 -9.20 -15.12
N THR A 387 18.93 -10.54 -15.22
CA THR A 387 19.50 -11.19 -16.40
C THR A 387 18.44 -11.50 -17.47
N HIS A 388 17.22 -11.82 -17.05
CA HIS A 388 16.05 -12.07 -17.90
C HIS A 388 15.08 -10.88 -17.91
N THR A 389 15.10 -10.07 -16.85
CA THR A 389 14.24 -8.90 -16.69
C THR A 389 14.91 -7.67 -17.26
N SER A 390 14.22 -6.97 -18.15
CA SER A 390 14.67 -5.67 -18.64
C SER A 390 14.53 -4.62 -17.55
N LEU A 391 15.65 -4.09 -17.05
CA LEU A 391 15.68 -3.04 -16.04
C LEU A 391 15.74 -1.66 -16.69
N ASN A 392 14.74 -0.83 -16.42
CA ASN A 392 14.70 0.58 -16.81
C ASN A 392 14.75 1.47 -15.57
N ILE A 393 15.66 2.42 -15.53
CA ILE A 393 15.89 3.32 -14.39
C ILE A 393 15.42 4.72 -14.78
N LEU A 394 14.48 5.28 -14.00
CA LEU A 394 14.01 6.65 -14.15
C LEU A 394 14.70 7.52 -13.11
N ARG A 395 15.64 8.36 -13.53
CA ARG A 395 16.48 9.18 -12.63
C ARG A 395 15.91 10.56 -12.37
N GLU A 396 15.03 11.06 -13.24
CA GLU A 396 14.40 12.35 -13.06
C GLU A 396 13.20 12.27 -12.14
N THR A 397 13.16 13.13 -11.11
CA THR A 397 11.95 13.29 -10.28
C THR A 397 11.33 14.66 -10.46
N HIS A 398 10.02 14.68 -10.68
CA HIS A 398 9.21 15.91 -10.80
C HIS A 398 8.54 16.30 -9.49
N ARG A 399 8.78 15.55 -8.40
CA ARG A 399 8.14 15.81 -7.10
C ARG A 399 8.89 16.84 -6.28
N TYR A 400 10.20 16.74 -6.22
CA TYR A 400 11.07 17.61 -5.40
C TYR A 400 12.25 18.14 -6.22
N GLY A 401 12.87 19.19 -5.68
CA GLY A 401 13.99 19.87 -6.33
C GLY A 401 15.30 19.11 -6.23
N ASP A 402 16.26 19.55 -7.02
CA ASP A 402 17.57 18.93 -7.13
C ASP A 402 18.38 18.96 -5.82
N ASN A 403 18.14 19.95 -4.94
CA ASN A 403 18.75 20.02 -3.61
C ASN A 403 18.41 18.79 -2.74
N LEU A 404 17.15 18.32 -2.74
CA LEU A 404 16.76 17.12 -2.02
C LEU A 404 17.11 15.86 -2.80
N ALA A 405 16.97 15.87 -4.13
CA ALA A 405 17.32 14.73 -4.97
C ALA A 405 18.77 14.30 -4.79
N LYS A 406 19.73 15.25 -4.70
CA LYS A 406 21.14 14.98 -4.44
C LYS A 406 21.40 14.34 -3.08
N ILE A 407 20.69 14.78 -2.02
CA ILE A 407 20.80 14.16 -0.69
C ILE A 407 20.29 12.71 -0.75
N LEU A 408 19.14 12.49 -1.40
CA LEU A 408 18.57 11.16 -1.60
C LEU A 408 19.48 10.26 -2.45
N ASP A 409 20.07 10.81 -3.51
CA ASP A 409 21.01 10.05 -4.34
C ASP A 409 22.26 9.64 -3.56
N HIS A 410 22.85 10.57 -2.82
CA HIS A 410 24.07 10.30 -2.04
C HIS A 410 23.86 9.24 -0.94
N HIS A 411 22.74 9.28 -0.22
CA HIS A 411 22.51 8.38 0.92
C HIS A 411 21.76 7.09 0.58
N ILE A 412 20.98 7.08 -0.52
CA ILE A 412 20.01 6.03 -0.75
C ILE A 412 20.08 5.45 -2.16
N TYR A 413 19.96 6.29 -3.21
CA TYR A 413 19.77 5.79 -4.57
C TYR A 413 21.07 5.37 -5.26
N HIS A 414 22.09 6.18 -5.19
CA HIS A 414 23.41 5.97 -5.82
C HIS A 414 23.30 5.64 -7.31
N ASN A 415 22.39 6.31 -8.01
CA ASN A 415 22.09 6.04 -9.42
C ASN A 415 22.07 7.29 -10.30
N GLY A 416 22.43 8.46 -9.75
CA GLY A 416 22.38 9.73 -10.43
C GLY A 416 20.98 10.37 -10.43
N LEU A 417 20.22 10.17 -9.36
CA LEU A 417 18.90 10.81 -9.18
C LEU A 417 19.06 12.33 -9.17
N TYR A 418 18.24 13.01 -9.98
CA TYR A 418 18.17 14.47 -10.02
C TYR A 418 16.71 14.96 -9.97
N GLY A 419 16.55 16.17 -9.48
CA GLY A 419 15.22 16.77 -9.31
C GLY A 419 14.97 17.91 -10.29
N LYS A 420 13.82 18.57 -10.15
CA LYS A 420 13.50 19.78 -10.89
C LYS A 420 14.39 20.95 -10.45
N ASP A 421 14.58 21.95 -11.33
CA ASP A 421 15.43 23.12 -11.10
C ASP A 421 15.00 23.94 -9.87
N SER A 422 13.70 24.03 -9.58
CA SER A 422 13.20 24.73 -8.42
C SER A 422 13.53 23.95 -7.14
N PRO A 423 14.23 24.55 -6.15
CA PRO A 423 14.58 23.84 -4.94
C PRO A 423 13.35 23.50 -4.10
N THR A 424 13.43 22.39 -3.38
CA THR A 424 12.46 22.03 -2.36
C THR A 424 12.64 22.87 -1.11
N ASP A 425 11.56 23.32 -0.52
CA ASP A 425 11.58 24.02 0.76
C ASP A 425 11.84 23.03 1.90
N LEU A 426 13.06 23.09 2.44
CA LEU A 426 13.51 22.29 3.58
C LEU A 426 13.66 23.20 4.79
N PHE A 427 12.91 22.91 5.85
CA PHE A 427 12.95 23.65 7.10
C PHE A 427 13.25 22.76 8.29
N PHE A 428 13.77 23.36 9.35
CA PHE A 428 13.84 22.70 10.65
C PHE A 428 13.31 23.61 11.77
N ILE A 429 12.88 22.98 12.85
CA ILE A 429 12.52 23.65 14.10
C ILE A 429 13.26 22.96 15.23
N ASP A 430 14.10 23.74 15.93
CA ASP A 430 14.82 23.24 17.10
C ASP A 430 13.89 23.21 18.32
N CYS A 431 13.69 22.03 18.88
CA CYS A 431 12.81 21.83 20.04
C CYS A 431 13.57 21.65 21.37
N LYS A 432 14.91 21.65 21.39
CA LYS A 432 15.76 21.50 22.59
C LYS A 432 15.24 20.40 23.53
N SER A 433 15.12 19.20 23.03
CA SER A 433 14.48 18.13 23.74
C SER A 433 15.36 17.50 24.82
N GLN A 434 14.74 17.00 25.89
CA GLN A 434 15.38 16.02 26.77
C GLN A 434 15.43 14.66 26.07
N PRO A 435 16.32 13.74 26.51
CA PRO A 435 16.37 12.40 25.93
C PRO A 435 14.98 11.77 25.86
N PRO A 436 14.56 11.24 24.70
CA PRO A 436 13.23 10.70 24.52
C PRO A 436 13.01 9.50 25.43
N GLN A 437 11.84 9.41 26.03
CA GLN A 437 11.46 8.29 26.88
C GLN A 437 10.47 7.39 26.14
N ASN A 438 10.68 6.07 26.19
CA ASN A 438 9.75 5.09 25.67
C ASN A 438 9.27 5.31 24.21
N LYS A 439 10.18 5.79 23.33
CA LYS A 439 9.88 6.12 21.94
C LYS A 439 8.89 7.29 21.78
N CYS A 440 8.86 8.21 22.72
CA CYS A 440 8.08 9.44 22.73
C CYS A 440 8.97 10.65 23.00
N ASN A 441 8.66 11.77 22.32
CA ASN A 441 9.33 13.06 22.51
C ASN A 441 8.26 14.16 22.68
N HIS A 442 8.06 14.58 23.94
CA HIS A 442 7.07 15.60 24.29
C HIS A 442 7.39 16.98 23.73
N ALA A 443 8.69 17.34 23.65
CA ALA A 443 9.11 18.64 23.12
C ALA A 443 8.77 18.74 21.61
N GLU A 444 9.05 17.69 20.83
CA GLU A 444 8.65 17.63 19.42
C GLU A 444 7.11 17.75 19.27
N ALA A 445 6.35 16.97 20.06
CA ALA A 445 4.89 17.00 20.01
C ALA A 445 4.31 18.39 20.34
N GLN A 446 4.85 19.07 21.36
CA GLN A 446 4.43 20.41 21.77
C GLN A 446 4.72 21.46 20.69
N VAL A 447 5.91 21.42 20.10
CA VAL A 447 6.28 22.32 19.01
C VAL A 447 5.38 22.10 17.80
N ILE A 448 5.16 20.86 17.41
CA ILE A 448 4.27 20.51 16.30
C ILE A 448 2.85 21.01 16.55
N ALA A 449 2.30 20.81 17.75
CA ALA A 449 0.98 21.31 18.12
C ALA A 449 0.88 22.84 18.02
N THR A 450 1.97 23.55 18.34
CA THR A 450 2.02 25.02 18.25
C THR A 450 1.95 25.51 16.80
N ILE A 451 2.65 24.86 15.88
CA ILE A 451 2.72 25.30 14.47
C ILE A 451 1.58 24.74 13.60
N PHE A 452 1.00 23.61 13.99
CA PHE A 452 0.02 22.88 13.19
C PHE A 452 -1.19 23.73 12.73
N PRO A 453 -1.82 24.58 13.58
CA PRO A 453 -2.90 25.45 13.14
C PRO A 453 -2.49 26.47 12.07
N THR A 454 -1.22 26.91 12.12
CA THR A 454 -0.68 27.84 11.10
C THR A 454 -0.46 27.11 9.78
N LEU A 455 0.04 25.86 9.82
CA LEU A 455 0.24 25.05 8.62
C LEU A 455 -1.08 24.74 7.91
N LEU A 456 -2.16 24.48 8.66
CA LEU A 456 -3.49 24.26 8.09
C LEU A 456 -4.08 25.50 7.38
N LYS A 457 -3.64 26.73 7.75
CA LYS A 457 -4.00 27.95 7.01
C LYS A 457 -3.34 28.03 5.63
N HIS A 458 -2.19 27.39 5.48
CA HIS A 458 -1.45 27.39 4.21
C HIS A 458 -1.83 26.21 3.29
N SER A 459 -2.26 25.10 3.85
CA SER A 459 -2.67 23.91 3.09
C SER A 459 -3.57 22.99 3.91
N ASN A 460 -4.60 22.43 3.28
CA ASN A 460 -5.41 21.36 3.86
C ASN A 460 -4.70 19.99 3.80
N SER A 461 -3.61 19.90 3.04
CA SER A 461 -2.83 18.66 2.84
C SER A 461 -1.54 18.69 3.65
N VAL A 462 -1.69 18.65 4.99
CA VAL A 462 -0.59 18.62 5.96
C VAL A 462 -0.56 17.25 6.62
N ALA A 463 0.61 16.63 6.69
CA ALA A 463 0.84 15.39 7.45
C ALA A 463 1.96 15.55 8.46
N VAL A 464 1.75 15.01 9.65
CA VAL A 464 2.78 14.79 10.68
C VAL A 464 3.17 13.33 10.63
N ILE A 465 4.41 13.04 10.24
CA ILE A 465 4.93 11.68 10.10
C ILE A 465 5.95 11.42 11.21
N THR A 466 5.86 10.25 11.83
CA THR A 466 6.79 9.79 12.86
C THR A 466 7.12 8.30 12.68
N PRO A 467 8.33 7.83 13.09
CA PRO A 467 8.66 6.41 13.05
C PRO A 467 7.83 5.55 14.03
N PHE A 468 7.34 6.15 15.13
CA PHE A 468 6.83 5.40 16.27
C PHE A 468 5.32 5.57 16.50
N VAL A 469 4.62 4.43 16.65
CA VAL A 469 3.19 4.42 16.99
C VAL A 469 2.92 5.16 18.31
N LYS A 470 3.84 5.07 19.30
CA LYS A 470 3.68 5.79 20.57
C LYS A 470 3.77 7.30 20.40
N GLN A 471 4.69 7.80 19.58
CA GLN A 471 4.76 9.23 19.25
C GLN A 471 3.50 9.69 18.51
N ARG A 472 2.97 8.86 17.60
CA ARG A 472 1.71 9.16 16.93
C ARG A 472 0.53 9.29 17.92
N LYS A 473 0.46 8.43 18.94
CA LYS A 473 -0.55 8.53 20.00
C LYS A 473 -0.36 9.80 20.82
N LEU A 474 0.91 10.11 21.17
CA LEU A 474 1.24 11.36 21.87
C LEU A 474 0.85 12.60 21.09
N LEU A 475 1.09 12.64 19.77
CA LEU A 475 0.65 13.76 18.91
C LEU A 475 -0.87 13.96 18.98
N TYR A 476 -1.65 12.89 19.05
CA TYR A 476 -3.10 12.97 19.24
C TYR A 476 -3.47 13.54 20.63
N GLU A 477 -2.74 13.19 21.69
CA GLU A 477 -2.93 13.79 23.02
C GLU A 477 -2.63 15.30 23.03
N TYR A 478 -1.71 15.76 22.18
CA TYR A 478 -1.44 17.17 21.90
C TYR A 478 -2.42 17.81 20.90
N GLN A 479 -3.60 17.19 20.70
CA GLN A 479 -4.71 17.68 19.89
C GLN A 479 -4.43 17.80 18.38
N ILE A 480 -3.43 17.09 17.88
CA ILE A 480 -3.23 16.96 16.43
C ILE A 480 -4.19 15.87 15.92
N PRO A 481 -5.12 16.18 15.00
CA PRO A 481 -6.12 15.22 14.55
C PRO A 481 -5.48 13.95 13.96
N TYR A 482 -6.06 12.80 14.28
CA TYR A 482 -5.50 11.50 13.91
C TYR A 482 -5.39 11.27 12.38
N ASN A 483 -6.26 11.90 11.61
CA ASN A 483 -6.23 11.89 10.14
C ASN A 483 -5.08 12.71 9.53
N HIS A 484 -4.41 13.55 10.32
CA HIS A 484 -3.21 14.28 9.94
C HIS A 484 -1.91 13.65 10.49
N THR A 485 -2.01 12.58 11.29
CA THR A 485 -0.85 11.92 11.90
C THR A 485 -0.63 10.54 11.31
N TRP A 486 0.61 10.22 10.97
CA TRP A 486 0.97 9.00 10.27
C TRP A 486 2.23 8.36 10.88
N THR A 487 2.30 7.04 10.86
CA THR A 487 3.60 6.37 10.94
C THR A 487 4.22 6.34 9.54
N ILE A 488 5.54 6.12 9.45
CA ILE A 488 6.23 6.00 8.15
C ILE A 488 5.52 4.95 7.27
N HIS A 489 5.28 3.75 7.80
CA HIS A 489 4.59 2.68 7.07
C HIS A 489 3.15 3.07 6.69
N GLY A 490 2.41 3.71 7.61
CA GLY A 490 1.05 4.15 7.35
C GLY A 490 0.92 5.28 6.33
N SER A 491 2.00 5.99 6.03
CA SER A 491 2.04 7.06 5.03
C SER A 491 2.38 6.56 3.61
N GLN A 492 2.71 5.27 3.46
CA GLN A 492 3.09 4.71 2.17
C GLN A 492 1.94 4.85 1.15
N GLY A 493 2.27 5.24 -0.08
CA GLY A 493 1.29 5.53 -1.11
C GLY A 493 0.59 6.89 -0.98
N GLN A 494 0.68 7.59 0.17
CA GLN A 494 0.07 8.91 0.36
C GLN A 494 1.00 10.03 -0.12
N GLU A 495 0.40 11.20 -0.42
CA GLU A 495 1.11 12.40 -0.82
C GLU A 495 0.50 13.63 -0.15
N PHE A 496 1.36 14.50 0.37
CA PHE A 496 0.94 15.70 1.09
C PHE A 496 1.68 16.92 0.57
N GLU A 497 1.05 18.09 0.64
CA GLU A 497 1.75 19.33 0.29
C GLU A 497 2.84 19.66 1.29
N ILE A 498 2.54 19.52 2.58
CA ILE A 498 3.45 19.80 3.68
C ILE A 498 3.62 18.53 4.53
N VAL A 499 4.84 18.12 4.74
CA VAL A 499 5.20 17.05 5.67
C VAL A 499 5.99 17.61 6.83
N VAL A 500 5.51 17.38 8.05
CA VAL A 500 6.23 17.61 9.30
C VAL A 500 6.75 16.28 9.78
N PHE A 501 8.05 16.16 10.01
CA PHE A 501 8.67 14.91 10.46
C PHE A 501 9.17 15.02 11.90
N SER A 502 8.73 14.10 12.76
CA SER A 502 9.11 13.96 14.16
C SER A 502 9.95 12.70 14.32
N PRO A 503 11.29 12.75 14.28
CA PRO A 503 12.17 11.58 14.31
C PRO A 503 12.28 10.93 15.68
N VAL A 504 12.02 11.65 16.76
CA VAL A 504 12.05 11.25 18.16
C VAL A 504 13.46 10.90 18.67
N MET A 505 14.09 9.89 18.09
CA MET A 505 15.39 9.37 18.53
C MET A 505 16.09 8.61 17.41
N LEU A 506 17.39 8.43 17.52
CA LEU A 506 18.14 7.51 16.66
C LEU A 506 17.73 6.06 16.96
N HIS A 507 17.28 5.35 15.95
CA HIS A 507 16.80 3.97 16.07
C HIS A 507 17.27 3.14 14.89
N HIS A 508 17.94 2.03 15.17
CA HIS A 508 18.63 1.18 14.18
C HIS A 508 17.80 0.84 12.94
N HIS A 509 16.50 0.52 13.10
CA HIS A 509 15.64 0.11 11.97
C HIS A 509 14.80 1.22 11.35
N LEU A 510 14.74 2.43 11.95
CA LEU A 510 13.76 3.44 11.53
C LEU A 510 14.36 4.83 11.24
N THR A 511 15.47 5.21 11.91
CA THR A 511 16.03 6.55 11.80
C THR A 511 17.55 6.58 11.71
N ASP A 512 18.27 5.49 11.97
CA ASP A 512 19.71 5.37 11.73
C ASP A 512 19.96 4.96 10.28
N SER A 513 20.16 5.93 9.41
CA SER A 513 20.29 5.74 7.96
C SER A 513 21.55 4.98 7.51
N ARG A 514 22.51 4.71 8.42
CA ARG A 514 23.62 3.77 8.17
C ARG A 514 23.08 2.34 8.03
N ASN A 515 21.90 2.07 8.59
CA ASN A 515 21.14 0.85 8.32
C ASN A 515 20.24 1.06 7.11
N ARG A 516 20.32 0.18 6.14
CA ARG A 516 19.54 0.22 4.90
C ARG A 516 18.02 0.27 5.13
N HIS A 517 17.50 -0.47 6.09
CA HIS A 517 16.06 -0.45 6.39
C HIS A 517 15.60 0.91 6.90
N ALA A 518 16.39 1.54 7.76
CA ALA A 518 16.09 2.89 8.24
C ALA A 518 16.24 3.93 7.12
N ALA A 519 17.25 3.80 6.26
CA ALA A 519 17.42 4.68 5.09
C ALA A 519 16.17 4.61 4.17
N TYR A 520 15.65 3.42 3.91
CA TYR A 520 14.46 3.23 3.07
C TYR A 520 13.19 3.75 3.76
N ALA A 521 13.08 3.58 5.08
CA ALA A 521 11.98 4.17 5.84
C ALA A 521 12.01 5.71 5.80
N LEU A 522 13.18 6.32 5.99
CA LEU A 522 13.37 7.76 5.89
C LEU A 522 13.08 8.28 4.47
N ASN A 523 13.48 7.52 3.43
CA ASN A 523 13.13 7.83 2.05
C ASN A 523 11.61 7.95 1.88
N VAL A 524 10.87 6.97 2.40
CA VAL A 524 9.40 7.03 2.35
C VAL A 524 8.88 8.26 3.05
N ALA A 525 9.32 8.55 4.29
CA ALA A 525 8.85 9.69 5.06
C ALA A 525 9.05 11.02 4.33
N VAL A 526 10.27 11.25 3.83
CA VAL A 526 10.64 12.51 3.18
C VAL A 526 9.98 12.65 1.81
N SER A 527 9.91 11.57 1.03
CA SER A 527 9.36 11.60 -0.32
C SER A 527 7.81 11.73 -0.37
N ARG A 528 7.12 11.77 0.77
CA ARG A 528 5.66 12.03 0.82
C ARG A 528 5.28 13.49 0.52
N MET A 529 6.21 14.42 0.70
CA MET A 529 5.94 15.84 0.48
C MET A 529 5.94 16.23 -1.00
N LYS A 530 5.17 17.26 -1.35
CA LYS A 530 5.13 17.90 -2.68
C LYS A 530 5.75 19.29 -2.71
N LYS A 531 5.65 20.05 -1.61
CA LYS A 531 6.10 21.43 -1.54
C LYS A 531 7.14 21.64 -0.45
N CYS A 532 6.85 21.22 0.78
CA CYS A 532 7.63 21.60 1.94
C CYS A 532 7.85 20.42 2.88
N PHE A 533 9.06 20.30 3.41
CA PHE A 533 9.43 19.36 4.47
C PHE A 533 9.94 20.14 5.70
N ILE A 534 9.38 19.85 6.87
CA ILE A 534 9.74 20.48 8.14
C ILE A 534 10.21 19.41 9.11
N LEU A 535 11.48 19.45 9.48
CA LEU A 535 12.06 18.55 10.47
C LEU A 535 11.96 19.20 11.86
N VAL A 536 11.19 18.60 12.77
CA VAL A 536 11.06 19.06 14.17
C VAL A 536 11.87 18.13 15.04
N CYS A 537 12.98 18.60 15.58
CA CYS A 537 13.92 17.76 16.31
C CYS A 537 14.83 18.58 17.24
N ASP A 538 15.57 17.93 18.12
CA ASP A 538 16.72 18.55 18.81
C ASP A 538 17.85 18.76 17.80
N TYR A 539 18.03 20.01 17.36
CA TYR A 539 19.03 20.36 16.37
C TYR A 539 20.46 19.95 16.80
N ASN A 540 20.83 20.25 18.07
CA ASN A 540 22.17 19.96 18.57
C ASN A 540 22.45 18.45 18.69
N TYR A 541 21.42 17.66 18.93
CA TYR A 541 21.56 16.21 18.95
C TYR A 541 21.75 15.65 17.53
N TRP A 542 20.85 16.02 16.60
CA TRP A 542 20.86 15.44 15.25
C TRP A 542 22.02 15.93 14.38
N ILE A 543 22.43 17.18 14.50
CA ILE A 543 23.53 17.72 13.69
C ILE A 543 24.89 17.05 13.99
N ARG A 544 25.04 16.44 15.17
CA ARG A 544 26.25 15.72 15.59
C ARG A 544 26.24 14.25 15.16
N GLN A 545 25.17 13.78 14.55
CA GLN A 545 25.10 12.39 14.06
C GLN A 545 25.76 12.32 12.67
N ASP A 546 27.02 11.91 12.65
CA ASP A 546 27.77 11.82 11.40
C ASP A 546 27.15 10.82 10.42
N GLU A 547 27.28 11.11 9.13
CA GLU A 547 26.83 10.27 8.02
C GLU A 547 25.32 9.94 8.02
N GLN A 548 24.51 10.68 8.77
CA GLN A 548 23.06 10.47 8.80
C GLN A 548 22.35 11.26 7.70
N PHE A 549 21.35 10.63 7.10
CA PHE A 549 20.47 11.26 6.11
C PHE A 549 19.76 12.51 6.68
N LEU A 550 19.27 12.44 7.92
CA LEU A 550 18.61 13.58 8.57
C LEU A 550 19.60 14.74 8.84
N THR A 551 20.86 14.43 9.15
CA THR A 551 21.92 15.43 9.30
C THR A 551 22.20 16.15 7.98
N ALA A 552 22.24 15.41 6.87
CA ALA A 552 22.38 16.00 5.54
C ALA A 552 21.20 16.93 5.18
N ILE A 553 19.99 16.57 5.58
CA ILE A 553 18.82 17.46 5.45
C ILE A 553 18.99 18.70 6.29
N LEU A 554 19.43 18.60 7.56
CA LEU A 554 19.65 19.75 8.45
C LEU A 554 20.68 20.73 7.91
N HIS A 555 21.75 20.28 7.27
CA HIS A 555 22.74 21.15 6.63
C HIS A 555 22.16 21.99 5.47
N CYS A 556 21.12 21.49 4.81
CA CYS A 556 20.46 22.18 3.70
C CYS A 556 19.18 22.92 4.13
N ALA A 557 18.65 22.62 5.31
CA ALA A 557 17.40 23.19 5.81
C ALA A 557 17.59 24.58 6.43
N LYS A 558 16.57 25.43 6.28
CA LYS A 558 16.51 26.75 6.92
C LYS A 558 15.68 26.68 8.20
N PRO A 559 15.95 27.54 9.20
CA PRO A 559 15.04 27.67 10.33
C PRO A 559 13.64 28.04 9.85
N TYR A 560 12.62 27.34 10.35
CA TYR A 560 11.23 27.66 10.02
C TYR A 560 10.83 28.99 10.68
N PRO A 561 10.29 29.96 9.94
CA PRO A 561 9.89 31.26 10.49
C PRO A 561 8.69 31.09 11.41
N ILE A 562 8.95 30.92 12.71
CA ILE A 562 7.89 30.92 13.72
C ILE A 562 7.51 32.37 13.98
N THR A 563 6.41 32.84 13.43
CA THR A 563 5.78 34.10 13.86
C THR A 563 5.33 33.90 15.32
N LYS A 564 5.92 34.65 16.25
CA LYS A 564 5.49 34.67 17.65
C LYS A 564 4.05 35.19 17.70
N THR A 565 3.09 34.31 17.59
CA THR A 565 1.70 34.60 17.98
C THR A 565 1.70 34.69 19.50
N PRO A 566 1.16 35.77 20.11
CA PRO A 566 1.08 35.84 21.57
C PRO A 566 0.28 34.64 22.09
N PRO A 567 0.64 34.10 23.27
CA PRO A 567 -0.05 32.94 23.82
C PRO A 567 -1.55 33.24 23.94
N GLN A 568 -2.36 32.56 23.17
CA GLN A 568 -3.80 32.54 23.41
C GLN A 568 -4.00 32.00 24.82
N LYS A 569 -4.74 32.77 25.65
CA LYS A 569 -5.16 32.34 26.97
C LYS A 569 -5.71 30.91 26.86
N LYS A 570 -5.26 30.02 27.74
CA LYS A 570 -5.83 28.68 27.93
C LYS A 570 -7.34 28.83 27.96
N GLN A 571 -8.04 28.44 26.93
CA GLN A 571 -9.41 28.04 27.04
C GLN A 571 -9.37 26.68 27.75
N GLU A 572 -9.74 26.67 29.01
CA GLU A 572 -10.09 25.46 29.72
C GLU A 572 -11.32 24.88 29.01
N TYR A 573 -11.10 23.90 28.15
CA TYR A 573 -12.19 23.08 27.68
C TYR A 573 -12.56 22.13 28.82
N PRO A 574 -13.86 22.04 29.16
CA PRO A 574 -14.32 21.05 30.12
C PRO A 574 -13.93 19.65 29.58
N PRO A 575 -13.68 18.70 30.48
CA PRO A 575 -13.39 17.32 30.07
C PRO A 575 -14.52 16.87 29.13
N PRO A 576 -14.23 16.02 28.11
CA PRO A 576 -15.24 15.58 27.17
C PRO A 576 -16.36 14.90 27.97
N THR A 577 -17.44 15.62 28.17
CA THR A 577 -18.70 15.03 28.56
C THR A 577 -19.00 14.00 27.51
N SER A 578 -19.20 12.77 27.92
CA SER A 578 -19.75 11.70 27.13
C SER A 578 -21.14 12.11 26.64
N HIS A 579 -21.19 12.95 25.61
CA HIS A 579 -22.41 13.10 24.86
C HIS A 579 -22.64 11.81 24.10
N ILE A 580 -23.46 10.97 24.70
CA ILE A 580 -24.21 9.93 24.03
C ILE A 580 -25.00 10.67 22.95
N ILE A 581 -24.53 10.65 21.72
CA ILE A 581 -25.36 11.04 20.59
C ILE A 581 -26.28 9.85 20.38
N ASP A 582 -27.52 10.00 20.85
CA ASP A 582 -28.61 9.11 20.48
C ASP A 582 -28.71 9.16 18.94
N ILE A 583 -28.36 8.06 18.31
CA ILE A 583 -28.55 7.89 16.87
C ILE A 583 -30.04 7.65 16.68
N VAL A 584 -30.73 8.66 16.17
CA VAL A 584 -32.09 8.50 15.65
C VAL A 584 -32.02 7.51 14.50
N PRO A 585 -32.85 6.47 14.44
CA PRO A 585 -32.89 5.56 13.33
C PRO A 585 -33.36 6.30 12.07
N ILE A 586 -32.59 6.17 11.00
CA ILE A 586 -32.99 6.55 9.63
C ILE A 586 -33.38 5.29 8.88
#